data_9e846a8ed0d940459fff7494b10033b2
#
_entry.id   9e846a8ed0d940459fff7494b10033b2
#
_cell.length_a   1.000
_cell.length_b   1.000
_cell.length_c   1.000
_cell.angle_alpha   90.00
_cell.angle_beta   90.00
_cell.angle_gamma   90.00
#
_symmetry.space_group_name_H-M   'P 1'
#
loop_
_entity.id
_entity.type
_entity.pdbx_description
1 polymer ?
#
loop_
_entity_poly.entity_id
_entity_poly.type
_entity_poly.pdbx_seq_one_letter_code
_entity_poly.pdbx_strand_id
1 'polypeptide(L)'
;MIRYKPIIVLLLIIICLPISLMPATASSTIDAPHLSLYDFLNITGLDFESYHNMMASASASGRYPHFLEGNRQRYEAFRARNPEIPFAAVIAYVNVNADLGFYRHIEPVRDPYEIHALVNKNFGLPSGFQPSDFVDIGTGHLMRAEAAEHFRKMSAEIRDAGLRVQVIVTFRSYQTQAGTHGRGVSRFGQASADRQFARPGHSEHQLGLAVDILQRSGFEFMTQARFQNTREYAWLLENGHRFGFILRYPNEYRHIHGYIYEPWHWRFVGVDVATAMHHEGIALLEEFYGRYLDSRIFNRVLKDLMGKTYPRIFGMDVFYDGQALSFDVPPRAINNRIVVPLRAIFEALGATVRWDAATQTVTASTDDTVVVMTIGCTFPTVNGQIVEIDLPGVVVNGRTLAPLRFVAEAFGRTVDWDAHARTASLAAS
;
A
#
# COMPACT_ATOMS: atom_id res chain seq x y z
N MET A 1 2.80 36.00 20.35
CA MET A 1 2.32 35.17 21.50
C MET A 1 1.23 34.23 20.97
N ILE A 2 1.61 33.05 20.48
CA ILE A 2 0.69 32.03 19.94
C ILE A 2 0.43 31.06 21.10
N ARG A 3 -0.85 30.96 21.49
CA ARG A 3 -1.30 30.07 22.56
C ARG A 3 -1.33 28.63 22.04
N TYR A 4 -0.42 27.81 22.49
CA TYR A 4 -0.51 26.36 22.37
C TYR A 4 -1.64 25.85 23.24
N LYS A 5 -2.61 25.15 22.65
CA LYS A 5 -3.63 24.39 23.40
C LYS A 5 -3.02 23.07 23.88
N PRO A 6 -3.18 22.69 25.16
CA PRO A 6 -2.59 21.46 25.68
C PRO A 6 -3.51 20.27 25.38
N ILE A 7 -3.37 19.66 24.21
CA ILE A 7 -4.04 18.39 23.87
C ILE A 7 -3.15 17.16 24.19
N ILE A 8 -1.85 17.38 24.40
CA ILE A 8 -0.84 16.30 24.56
C ILE A 8 -0.92 15.56 25.91
N VAL A 9 -1.57 16.12 26.95
CA VAL A 9 -1.53 15.53 28.30
C VAL A 9 -2.54 14.37 28.49
N LEU A 10 -3.58 14.25 27.66
CA LEU A 10 -4.61 13.22 27.88
C LEU A 10 -4.25 11.85 27.28
N LEU A 11 -3.39 11.80 26.25
CA LEU A 11 -3.00 10.54 25.59
C LEU A 11 -1.92 9.74 26.35
N LEU A 12 -1.10 10.40 27.17
CA LEU A 12 -0.04 9.76 27.96
C LEU A 12 -0.56 8.99 29.18
N ILE A 13 -1.78 9.28 29.66
CA ILE A 13 -2.36 8.65 30.85
C ILE A 13 -2.99 7.28 30.54
N ILE A 14 -3.42 7.04 29.28
CA ILE A 14 -4.09 5.77 28.90
C ILE A 14 -3.09 4.61 28.72
N ILE A 15 -1.81 4.90 28.52
CA ILE A 15 -0.76 3.88 28.32
C ILE A 15 -0.18 3.35 29.65
N CYS A 16 -0.51 3.97 30.80
CA CYS A 16 0.07 3.65 32.11
C CYS A 16 -0.81 2.78 33.02
N LEU A 17 -1.87 2.14 32.54
CA LEU A 17 -2.65 1.21 33.37
C LEU A 17 -2.02 -0.18 33.41
N PRO A 18 -1.89 -0.82 34.60
CA PRO A 18 -1.30 -2.14 34.72
C PRO A 18 -2.21 -3.22 34.12
N ILE A 19 -1.59 -4.12 33.35
CA ILE A 19 -2.24 -5.29 32.78
C ILE A 19 -2.60 -6.25 33.91
N SER A 20 -3.86 -6.28 34.33
CA SER A 20 -4.41 -7.33 35.19
C SER A 20 -4.73 -8.55 34.35
N LEU A 21 -4.15 -9.69 34.71
CA LEU A 21 -4.44 -11.01 34.18
C LEU A 21 -5.95 -11.31 34.28
N MET A 22 -6.60 -11.63 33.16
CA MET A 22 -7.89 -12.32 33.16
C MET A 22 -7.83 -13.58 32.28
N PRO A 23 -8.58 -14.64 32.66
CA PRO A 23 -8.43 -15.95 32.06
C PRO A 23 -8.96 -16.04 30.63
N ALA A 24 -8.26 -16.84 29.84
CA ALA A 24 -8.61 -17.17 28.47
C ALA A 24 -9.92 -17.96 28.40
N THR A 25 -10.94 -17.43 27.72
CA THR A 25 -12.08 -18.22 27.26
C THR A 25 -12.26 -18.08 25.75
N ALA A 26 -12.20 -19.23 25.10
CA ALA A 26 -12.66 -19.59 23.75
C ALA A 26 -12.44 -18.54 22.63
N SER A 27 -11.41 -18.80 21.84
CA SER A 27 -11.12 -18.22 20.55
C SER A 27 -12.17 -18.60 19.52
N SER A 28 -12.99 -17.64 19.09
CA SER A 28 -13.47 -17.62 17.72
C SER A 28 -12.57 -16.63 16.97
N THR A 29 -11.61 -17.14 16.21
CA THR A 29 -10.80 -16.36 15.27
C THR A 29 -11.70 -15.88 14.14
N ILE A 30 -12.31 -14.72 14.30
CA ILE A 30 -12.79 -13.95 13.16
C ILE A 30 -11.52 -13.32 12.58
N ASP A 31 -11.11 -13.77 11.40
CA ASP A 31 -10.10 -13.09 10.62
C ASP A 31 -10.57 -11.63 10.42
N ALA A 32 -10.01 -10.71 11.20
CA ALA A 32 -10.30 -9.31 11.04
C ALA A 32 -9.83 -8.87 9.65
N PRO A 33 -10.62 -8.06 8.91
CA PRO A 33 -10.22 -7.57 7.60
C PRO A 33 -8.86 -6.85 7.70
N HIS A 34 -8.01 -7.00 6.68
CA HIS A 34 -6.75 -6.31 6.62
C HIS A 34 -7.02 -4.80 6.55
N LEU A 35 -6.59 -4.07 7.59
CA LEU A 35 -6.64 -2.61 7.60
C LEU A 35 -5.44 -2.04 6.86
N SER A 36 -5.69 -1.11 5.96
CA SER A 36 -4.62 -0.26 5.44
C SER A 36 -4.18 0.76 6.50
N LEU A 37 -3.01 1.38 6.31
CA LEU A 37 -2.59 2.51 7.14
C LEU A 37 -3.64 3.63 7.10
N TYR A 38 -4.16 3.92 5.92
CA TYR A 38 -5.18 4.95 5.72
C TYR A 38 -6.46 4.66 6.53
N ASP A 39 -6.96 3.42 6.49
CA ASP A 39 -8.10 3.01 7.30
C ASP A 39 -7.83 3.17 8.79
N PHE A 40 -6.63 2.77 9.24
CA PHE A 40 -6.23 2.92 10.65
C PHE A 40 -6.22 4.39 11.08
N LEU A 41 -5.59 5.28 10.31
CA LEU A 41 -5.52 6.71 10.60
C LEU A 41 -6.91 7.35 10.64
N ASN A 42 -7.78 7.03 9.67
CA ASN A 42 -9.15 7.50 9.65
C ASN A 42 -9.97 7.03 10.87
N ILE A 43 -9.79 5.76 11.27
CA ILE A 43 -10.51 5.19 12.41
C ILE A 43 -10.07 5.86 13.71
N THR A 44 -8.77 6.07 13.89
CA THR A 44 -8.23 6.61 15.13
C THR A 44 -8.32 8.13 15.22
N GLY A 45 -8.53 8.82 14.08
CA GLY A 45 -8.42 10.27 13.97
C GLY A 45 -7.00 10.81 14.14
N LEU A 46 -6.00 9.93 14.10
CA LEU A 46 -4.59 10.30 14.12
C LEU A 46 -4.14 10.72 12.72
N ASP A 47 -3.26 11.71 12.62
CA ASP A 47 -2.44 11.88 11.44
C ASP A 47 -1.24 10.90 11.47
N PHE A 48 -0.56 10.78 10.34
CA PHE A 48 0.57 9.87 10.21
C PHE A 48 1.70 10.22 11.19
N GLU A 49 2.01 11.49 11.39
CA GLU A 49 3.06 11.95 12.29
C GLU A 49 2.77 11.55 13.74
N SER A 50 1.54 11.76 14.20
CA SER A 50 1.11 11.39 15.55
C SER A 50 1.18 9.86 15.77
N TYR A 51 0.71 9.07 14.81
CA TYR A 51 0.82 7.61 14.84
C TYR A 51 2.27 7.16 14.90
N HIS A 52 3.09 7.67 14.00
CA HIS A 52 4.50 7.33 13.87
C HIS A 52 5.28 7.66 15.17
N ASN A 53 5.09 8.86 15.71
CA ASN A 53 5.71 9.28 16.96
C ASN A 53 5.28 8.41 18.17
N MET A 54 4.02 7.99 18.22
CA MET A 54 3.52 7.06 19.23
C MET A 54 4.24 5.70 19.15
N MET A 55 4.38 5.13 17.96
CA MET A 55 5.04 3.84 17.74
C MET A 55 6.54 3.90 18.04
N ALA A 56 7.21 4.96 17.60
CA ALA A 56 8.64 5.19 17.83
C ALA A 56 8.93 5.37 19.33
N SER A 57 8.14 6.17 20.05
CA SER A 57 8.25 6.37 21.49
C SER A 57 8.03 5.07 22.28
N ALA A 58 7.06 4.26 21.89
CA ALA A 58 6.84 2.95 22.50
C ALA A 58 8.06 2.04 22.32
N SER A 59 8.64 2.00 21.11
CA SER A 59 9.83 1.20 20.82
C SER A 59 11.06 1.67 21.60
N ALA A 60 11.27 2.98 21.71
CA ALA A 60 12.36 3.57 22.48
C ALA A 60 12.27 3.24 23.97
N SER A 61 11.06 3.05 24.52
CA SER A 61 10.84 2.61 25.90
C SER A 61 10.88 1.08 26.10
N GLY A 62 11.34 0.33 25.09
CA GLY A 62 11.44 -1.14 25.14
C GLY A 62 10.11 -1.87 24.96
N ARG A 63 9.06 -1.16 24.62
CA ARG A 63 7.78 -1.74 24.22
C ARG A 63 7.73 -1.79 22.70
N TYR A 64 7.50 -2.95 22.15
CA TYR A 64 7.51 -3.17 20.70
C TYR A 64 6.08 -3.47 20.21
N PRO A 65 5.28 -2.47 19.82
CA PRO A 65 3.91 -2.69 19.35
C PRO A 65 3.83 -3.66 18.16
N HIS A 66 4.88 -3.69 17.35
CA HIS A 66 5.03 -4.58 16.20
C HIS A 66 5.53 -6.00 16.55
N PHE A 67 5.73 -6.34 17.83
CA PHE A 67 6.12 -7.69 18.24
C PHE A 67 4.95 -8.66 18.10
N LEU A 68 5.10 -9.70 17.29
CA LEU A 68 4.12 -10.76 17.09
C LEU A 68 4.56 -12.00 17.89
N GLU A 69 3.77 -12.42 18.88
CA GLU A 69 4.15 -13.52 19.77
C GLU A 69 4.47 -14.82 19.05
N GLY A 70 3.73 -15.14 17.98
CA GLY A 70 3.99 -16.32 17.13
C GLY A 70 5.36 -16.36 16.46
N ASN A 71 6.05 -15.21 16.38
CA ASN A 71 7.36 -15.09 15.75
C ASN A 71 8.53 -15.08 16.79
N ARG A 72 8.25 -15.21 18.08
CA ARG A 72 9.26 -15.07 19.16
C ARG A 72 10.54 -15.88 18.90
N GLN A 73 10.41 -17.16 18.59
CA GLN A 73 11.56 -18.04 18.32
C GLN A 73 12.37 -17.58 17.09
N ARG A 74 11.68 -17.07 16.06
CA ARG A 74 12.33 -16.52 14.86
C ARG A 74 13.10 -15.25 15.19
N TYR A 75 12.57 -14.36 16.04
CA TYR A 75 13.27 -13.16 16.50
C TYR A 75 14.57 -13.51 17.22
N GLU A 76 14.50 -14.46 18.17
CA GLU A 76 15.67 -14.92 18.91
C GLU A 76 16.73 -15.54 18.01
N ALA A 77 16.30 -16.42 17.09
CA ALA A 77 17.20 -17.05 16.13
C ALA A 77 17.84 -16.04 15.15
N PHE A 78 17.08 -15.04 14.66
CA PHE A 78 17.63 -14.03 13.77
C PHE A 78 18.59 -13.09 14.51
N ARG A 79 18.24 -12.65 15.72
CA ARG A 79 19.08 -11.81 16.57
C ARG A 79 20.42 -12.51 16.93
N ALA A 80 20.37 -13.81 17.23
CA ALA A 80 21.59 -14.56 17.54
C ALA A 80 22.59 -14.60 16.38
N ARG A 81 22.11 -14.53 15.14
CA ARG A 81 22.94 -14.49 13.93
C ARG A 81 23.37 -13.07 13.52
N ASN A 82 22.71 -12.05 14.06
CA ASN A 82 22.90 -10.65 13.68
C ASN A 82 22.86 -9.79 14.98
N PRO A 83 23.84 -9.96 15.88
CA PRO A 83 23.81 -9.31 17.19
C PRO A 83 23.94 -7.79 17.14
N GLU A 84 24.45 -7.26 16.03
CA GLU A 84 24.62 -5.82 15.77
C GLU A 84 23.32 -5.13 15.39
N ILE A 85 22.30 -5.86 14.94
CA ILE A 85 21.02 -5.29 14.51
C ILE A 85 20.18 -4.94 15.75
N PRO A 86 19.70 -3.69 15.88
CA PRO A 86 18.78 -3.30 16.97
C PRO A 86 17.54 -4.18 17.01
N PHE A 87 17.07 -4.53 18.22
CA PHE A 87 15.99 -5.50 18.36
C PHE A 87 14.69 -5.08 17.68
N ALA A 88 14.37 -3.78 17.63
CA ALA A 88 13.23 -3.26 16.86
C ALA A 88 13.33 -3.60 15.36
N ALA A 89 14.53 -3.49 14.78
CA ALA A 89 14.77 -3.85 13.38
C ALA A 89 14.72 -5.38 13.17
N VAL A 90 15.25 -6.16 14.11
CA VAL A 90 15.11 -7.64 14.11
C VAL A 90 13.65 -8.05 14.03
N ILE A 91 12.78 -7.46 14.87
CA ILE A 91 11.34 -7.73 14.85
C ILE A 91 10.76 -7.39 13.48
N ALA A 92 11.08 -6.20 12.96
CA ALA A 92 10.58 -5.74 11.66
C ALA A 92 10.98 -6.67 10.51
N TYR A 93 12.27 -7.05 10.43
CA TYR A 93 12.78 -7.95 9.38
C TYR A 93 12.13 -9.33 9.43
N VAL A 94 11.95 -9.89 10.62
CA VAL A 94 11.28 -11.19 10.77
C VAL A 94 9.79 -11.10 10.42
N ASN A 95 9.13 -9.99 10.74
CA ASN A 95 7.72 -9.78 10.38
C ASN A 95 7.50 -9.77 8.86
N VAL A 96 8.48 -9.33 8.10
CA VAL A 96 8.43 -9.33 6.63
C VAL A 96 9.17 -10.53 6.00
N ASN A 97 9.41 -11.59 6.78
CA ASN A 97 10.05 -12.83 6.34
C ASN A 97 11.48 -12.67 5.79
N ALA A 98 12.20 -11.59 6.14
CA ALA A 98 13.59 -11.39 5.71
C ALA A 98 14.59 -12.38 6.36
N ASP A 99 14.20 -13.06 7.44
CA ASP A 99 14.95 -14.13 8.09
C ASP A 99 14.86 -15.47 7.36
N LEU A 100 13.90 -15.59 6.44
CA LEU A 100 13.67 -16.79 5.64
C LEU A 100 14.44 -16.69 4.30
N GLY A 101 14.65 -17.82 3.67
CA GLY A 101 15.35 -17.85 2.39
C GLY A 101 14.52 -17.17 1.27
N PHE A 102 15.23 -16.47 0.38
CA PHE A 102 14.62 -15.78 -0.76
C PHE A 102 13.87 -16.75 -1.67
N TYR A 103 12.63 -16.40 -2.03
CA TYR A 103 11.70 -17.19 -2.85
C TYR A 103 11.34 -18.57 -2.29
N ARG A 104 11.52 -18.80 -0.99
CA ARG A 104 11.16 -20.07 -0.34
C ARG A 104 9.84 -20.02 0.44
N HIS A 105 9.47 -18.84 0.92
CA HIS A 105 8.25 -18.60 1.69
C HIS A 105 7.53 -17.41 1.06
N ILE A 106 6.93 -17.65 -0.11
CA ILE A 106 6.24 -16.62 -0.87
C ILE A 106 4.82 -16.47 -0.33
N GLU A 107 4.50 -15.27 0.12
CA GLU A 107 3.16 -14.85 0.48
C GLU A 107 2.62 -13.86 -0.58
N PRO A 108 1.31 -13.77 -0.78
CA PRO A 108 0.73 -12.69 -1.58
C PRO A 108 1.02 -11.34 -0.92
N VAL A 109 1.27 -10.32 -1.75
CA VAL A 109 1.35 -8.93 -1.28
C VAL A 109 0.03 -8.55 -0.63
N ARG A 110 0.09 -8.02 0.59
CA ARG A 110 -1.07 -7.47 1.28
C ARG A 110 -1.37 -6.09 0.70
N ASP A 111 -2.64 -5.84 0.44
CA ASP A 111 -3.12 -4.56 -0.09
C ASP A 111 -2.27 -4.01 -1.27
N PRO A 112 -2.20 -4.72 -2.41
CA PRO A 112 -1.31 -4.37 -3.51
C PRO A 112 -1.67 -3.03 -4.20
N TYR A 113 -2.84 -2.46 -3.90
CA TYR A 113 -3.26 -1.14 -4.39
C TYR A 113 -2.75 0.01 -3.53
N GLU A 114 -2.27 -0.27 -2.31
CA GLU A 114 -1.68 0.75 -1.46
C GLU A 114 -0.31 1.21 -1.99
N ILE A 115 -0.01 2.51 -1.82
CA ILE A 115 1.29 3.05 -2.21
C ILE A 115 2.44 2.47 -1.37
N HIS A 116 2.12 1.97 -0.18
CA HIS A 116 3.06 1.34 0.74
C HIS A 116 3.24 -0.18 0.53
N ALA A 117 2.55 -0.77 -0.45
CA ALA A 117 2.60 -2.20 -0.72
C ALA A 117 4.04 -2.73 -0.78
N LEU A 118 4.37 -3.71 0.04
CA LEU A 118 5.69 -4.32 0.06
C LEU A 118 5.76 -5.46 -0.96
N VAL A 119 6.52 -5.24 -2.04
CA VAL A 119 6.87 -6.27 -3.02
C VAL A 119 8.34 -6.58 -2.88
N ASN A 120 8.67 -7.84 -2.66
CA ASN A 120 10.05 -8.30 -2.57
C ASN A 120 10.15 -9.80 -2.89
N LYS A 121 11.25 -10.46 -2.55
CA LYS A 121 11.46 -11.89 -2.86
C LYS A 121 10.53 -12.84 -2.10
N ASN A 122 9.90 -12.38 -1.02
CA ASN A 122 9.00 -13.17 -0.18
C ASN A 122 7.53 -12.73 -0.30
N PHE A 123 7.27 -11.56 -0.91
CA PHE A 123 5.93 -11.06 -1.17
C PHE A 123 5.72 -10.82 -2.66
N GLY A 124 4.79 -11.57 -3.26
CA GLY A 124 4.55 -11.58 -4.70
C GLY A 124 3.17 -11.05 -5.10
N LEU A 125 3.12 -10.35 -6.24
CA LEU A 125 1.90 -9.90 -6.90
C LEU A 125 1.34 -11.00 -7.80
N PRO A 126 0.02 -11.11 -7.93
CA PRO A 126 -0.61 -11.99 -8.93
C PRO A 126 -0.17 -11.63 -10.35
N SER A 127 -0.15 -12.61 -11.26
CA SER A 127 0.22 -12.39 -12.66
C SER A 127 -0.68 -11.39 -13.40
N GLY A 128 -1.95 -11.32 -13.03
CA GLY A 128 -2.92 -10.37 -13.58
C GLY A 128 -2.99 -9.03 -12.86
N PHE A 129 -2.17 -8.80 -11.82
CA PHE A 129 -2.20 -7.52 -11.13
C PHE A 129 -1.67 -6.40 -12.02
N GLN A 130 -2.49 -5.38 -12.19
CA GLN A 130 -2.13 -4.14 -12.88
C GLN A 130 -2.95 -3.00 -12.28
N PRO A 131 -2.31 -1.91 -11.80
CA PRO A 131 -3.02 -0.69 -11.42
C PRO A 131 -3.80 -0.10 -12.60
N SER A 132 -4.86 0.63 -12.30
CA SER A 132 -5.72 1.26 -13.30
C SER A 132 -5.51 2.78 -13.41
N ASP A 133 -4.83 3.39 -12.44
CA ASP A 133 -4.59 4.83 -12.31
C ASP A 133 -3.26 5.28 -12.96
N PHE A 134 -2.90 4.68 -14.10
CA PHE A 134 -1.67 5.04 -14.80
C PHE A 134 -1.75 6.39 -15.51
N VAL A 135 -0.67 7.16 -15.39
CA VAL A 135 -0.43 8.42 -16.08
C VAL A 135 0.93 8.36 -16.79
N ASP A 136 0.98 8.79 -18.06
CA ASP A 136 2.27 8.96 -18.76
C ASP A 136 3.01 10.17 -18.22
N ILE A 137 4.24 9.94 -17.72
CA ILE A 137 5.11 11.00 -17.20
C ILE A 137 5.89 11.75 -18.30
N GLY A 138 5.57 11.50 -19.54
CA GLY A 138 6.26 11.95 -20.77
C GLY A 138 7.19 10.86 -21.28
N THR A 139 7.21 10.65 -22.60
CA THR A 139 8.05 9.63 -23.26
C THR A 139 7.53 8.18 -23.21
N GLY A 140 6.22 7.97 -22.94
CA GLY A 140 5.62 6.63 -22.90
C GLY A 140 5.90 5.83 -21.61
N HIS A 141 6.43 6.49 -20.59
CA HIS A 141 6.67 5.90 -19.27
C HIS A 141 5.46 6.08 -18.37
N LEU A 142 4.85 4.97 -17.91
CA LEU A 142 3.65 4.97 -17.09
C LEU A 142 4.00 4.83 -15.60
N MET A 143 3.43 5.68 -14.77
CA MET A 143 3.42 5.56 -13.31
C MET A 143 2.00 5.71 -12.78
N ARG A 144 1.71 5.25 -11.58
CA ARG A 144 0.46 5.57 -10.90
C ARG A 144 0.33 7.08 -10.70
N ALA A 145 -0.89 7.59 -10.75
CA ALA A 145 -1.18 9.03 -10.83
C ALA A 145 -0.47 9.86 -9.75
N GLU A 146 -0.54 9.43 -8.49
CA GLU A 146 0.11 10.12 -7.37
C GLU A 146 1.64 10.11 -7.51
N ALA A 147 2.22 8.95 -7.79
CA ALA A 147 3.67 8.84 -8.01
C ALA A 147 4.14 9.67 -9.19
N ALA A 148 3.35 9.74 -10.28
CA ALA A 148 3.63 10.54 -11.46
C ALA A 148 3.63 12.04 -11.16
N GLU A 149 2.68 12.53 -10.36
CA GLU A 149 2.63 13.93 -9.93
C GLU A 149 3.88 14.31 -9.14
N HIS A 150 4.22 13.51 -8.14
CA HIS A 150 5.39 13.74 -7.30
C HIS A 150 6.71 13.61 -8.08
N PHE A 151 6.79 12.65 -9.01
CA PHE A 151 7.95 12.52 -9.90
C PHE A 151 8.15 13.75 -10.80
N ARG A 152 7.06 14.33 -11.33
CA ARG A 152 7.15 15.57 -12.13
C ARG A 152 7.67 16.75 -11.30
N LYS A 153 7.18 16.89 -10.04
CA LYS A 153 7.68 17.91 -9.09
C LYS A 153 9.17 17.72 -8.83
N MET A 154 9.59 16.50 -8.49
CA MET A 154 11.00 16.16 -8.28
C MET A 154 11.86 16.45 -9.51
N SER A 155 11.41 16.05 -10.71
CA SER A 155 12.12 16.30 -11.96
C SER A 155 12.24 17.78 -12.29
N ALA A 156 11.28 18.61 -11.87
CA ALA A 156 11.35 20.06 -12.03
C ALA A 156 12.45 20.65 -11.12
N GLU A 157 12.48 20.32 -9.84
CA GLU A 157 13.52 20.78 -8.92
C GLU A 157 14.93 20.29 -9.33
N ILE A 158 15.06 19.07 -9.82
CA ILE A 158 16.34 18.57 -10.38
C ILE A 158 16.81 19.48 -11.54
N ARG A 159 15.92 19.88 -12.45
CA ARG A 159 16.26 20.78 -13.56
C ARG A 159 16.61 22.17 -13.06
N ASP A 160 15.88 22.69 -12.07
CA ASP A 160 16.13 24.01 -11.49
C ASP A 160 17.48 24.05 -10.75
N ALA A 161 17.93 22.92 -10.19
CA ALA A 161 19.29 22.75 -9.65
C ALA A 161 20.38 22.63 -10.74
N GLY A 162 20.03 22.75 -12.02
CA GLY A 162 20.98 22.62 -13.14
C GLY A 162 21.40 21.18 -13.43
N LEU A 163 20.68 20.19 -12.89
CA LEU A 163 20.93 18.77 -13.04
C LEU A 163 19.96 18.16 -14.07
N ARG A 164 20.30 16.99 -14.59
CA ARG A 164 19.47 16.34 -15.60
C ARG A 164 19.42 14.82 -15.40
N VAL A 165 18.21 14.29 -15.28
CA VAL A 165 17.95 12.85 -15.19
C VAL A 165 17.25 12.36 -16.45
N GLN A 166 17.42 11.07 -16.72
CA GLN A 166 16.72 10.33 -17.75
C GLN A 166 16.01 9.15 -17.10
N VAL A 167 14.71 9.01 -17.38
CA VAL A 167 13.93 7.83 -17.01
C VAL A 167 14.28 6.68 -17.95
N ILE A 168 14.56 5.53 -17.38
CA ILE A 168 14.91 4.31 -18.12
C ILE A 168 13.75 3.33 -18.10
N VAL A 169 13.13 3.11 -16.92
CA VAL A 169 12.02 2.18 -16.73
C VAL A 169 11.09 2.74 -15.66
N THR A 170 9.79 2.53 -15.86
CA THR A 170 8.74 2.75 -14.87
C THR A 170 7.89 1.49 -14.75
N PHE A 171 6.60 1.52 -15.09
CA PHE A 171 5.77 0.33 -15.08
C PHE A 171 6.34 -0.78 -15.99
N ARG A 172 6.30 -2.00 -15.47
CA ARG A 172 6.70 -3.21 -16.19
C ARG A 172 5.75 -4.34 -15.82
N SER A 173 5.02 -4.84 -16.82
CA SER A 173 4.04 -5.92 -16.61
C SER A 173 4.70 -7.22 -16.15
N TYR A 174 3.91 -8.12 -15.58
CA TYR A 174 4.34 -9.47 -15.21
C TYR A 174 5.02 -10.20 -16.38
N GLN A 175 4.42 -10.16 -17.59
CA GLN A 175 4.96 -10.81 -18.77
C GLN A 175 6.30 -10.22 -19.21
N THR A 176 6.42 -8.90 -19.19
CA THR A 176 7.67 -8.22 -19.51
C THR A 176 8.75 -8.59 -18.50
N GLN A 177 8.38 -8.68 -17.20
CA GLN A 177 9.31 -9.13 -16.15
C GLN A 177 9.73 -10.59 -16.35
N ALA A 178 8.81 -11.47 -16.75
CA ALA A 178 9.13 -12.87 -17.05
C ALA A 178 10.17 -12.99 -18.16
N GLY A 179 10.02 -12.22 -19.24
CA GLY A 179 11.01 -12.14 -20.30
C GLY A 179 12.36 -11.59 -19.86
N THR A 180 12.35 -10.57 -18.99
CA THR A 180 13.58 -9.95 -18.46
C THR A 180 14.34 -10.92 -17.56
N HIS A 181 13.66 -11.54 -16.59
CA HIS A 181 14.25 -12.54 -15.71
C HIS A 181 14.73 -13.77 -16.49
N GLY A 182 13.93 -14.28 -17.44
CA GLY A 182 14.29 -15.44 -18.27
C GLY A 182 15.57 -15.21 -19.10
N ARG A 183 15.74 -14.02 -19.69
CA ARG A 183 17.00 -13.64 -20.35
C ARG A 183 18.17 -13.59 -19.38
N GLY A 184 17.94 -13.08 -18.16
CA GLY A 184 18.94 -13.11 -17.08
C GLY A 184 19.37 -14.53 -16.73
N VAL A 185 18.40 -15.44 -16.54
CA VAL A 185 18.67 -16.85 -16.23
C VAL A 185 19.47 -17.51 -17.36
N SER A 186 19.08 -17.30 -18.61
CA SER A 186 19.78 -17.87 -19.76
C SER A 186 21.22 -17.37 -19.88
N ARG A 187 21.49 -16.13 -19.49
CA ARG A 187 22.82 -15.50 -19.62
C ARG A 187 23.73 -15.74 -18.43
N PHE A 188 23.20 -15.75 -17.22
CA PHE A 188 23.98 -15.70 -15.99
C PHE A 188 23.72 -16.87 -15.03
N GLY A 189 22.77 -17.75 -15.35
CA GLY A 189 22.25 -18.79 -14.45
C GLY A 189 21.29 -18.27 -13.39
N GLN A 190 20.46 -19.16 -12.82
CA GLN A 190 19.36 -18.83 -11.90
C GLN A 190 19.82 -17.99 -10.70
N ALA A 191 20.85 -18.43 -10.00
CA ALA A 191 21.31 -17.76 -8.76
C ALA A 191 21.82 -16.33 -9.01
N SER A 192 22.47 -16.08 -10.15
CA SER A 192 22.93 -14.74 -10.51
C SER A 192 21.79 -13.86 -11.03
N ALA A 193 20.88 -14.45 -11.81
CA ALA A 193 19.69 -13.76 -12.28
C ALA A 193 18.80 -13.30 -11.11
N ASP A 194 18.58 -14.16 -10.13
CA ASP A 194 17.77 -13.84 -8.94
C ASP A 194 18.35 -12.68 -8.11
N ARG A 195 19.65 -12.42 -8.20
CA ARG A 195 20.27 -11.26 -7.53
C ARG A 195 20.16 -9.95 -8.32
N GLN A 196 19.96 -10.02 -9.63
CA GLN A 196 19.97 -8.87 -10.53
C GLN A 196 18.58 -8.52 -11.08
N PHE A 197 17.71 -9.50 -11.19
CA PHE A 197 16.38 -9.35 -11.78
C PHE A 197 15.35 -10.01 -10.88
N ALA A 198 14.33 -9.27 -10.49
CA ALA A 198 13.21 -9.85 -9.76
C ALA A 198 12.54 -10.96 -10.59
N ARG A 199 12.07 -12.01 -9.93
CA ARG A 199 11.17 -12.99 -10.57
C ARG A 199 9.85 -12.30 -10.94
N PRO A 200 9.10 -12.82 -11.93
CA PRO A 200 7.76 -12.32 -12.26
C PRO A 200 6.87 -12.27 -11.00
N GLY A 201 6.14 -11.18 -10.82
CA GLY A 201 5.35 -10.93 -9.61
C GLY A 201 6.13 -10.32 -8.43
N HIS A 202 7.47 -10.33 -8.46
CA HIS A 202 8.32 -9.84 -7.37
C HIS A 202 9.05 -8.54 -7.69
N SER A 203 8.63 -7.83 -8.73
CA SER A 203 9.17 -6.54 -9.16
C SER A 203 8.24 -5.41 -8.77
N GLU A 204 8.76 -4.37 -8.10
CA GLU A 204 8.01 -3.16 -7.75
C GLU A 204 7.59 -2.34 -8.97
N HIS A 205 8.23 -2.53 -10.12
CA HIS A 205 7.78 -1.94 -11.38
C HIS A 205 6.37 -2.37 -11.77
N GLN A 206 5.90 -3.56 -11.32
CA GLN A 206 4.54 -4.01 -11.58
C GLN A 206 3.50 -3.21 -10.76
N LEU A 207 3.91 -2.59 -9.65
CA LEU A 207 3.04 -1.66 -8.90
C LEU A 207 2.84 -0.31 -9.62
N GLY A 208 3.71 0.06 -10.58
CA GLY A 208 3.72 1.39 -11.17
C GLY A 208 4.21 2.50 -10.21
N LEU A 209 4.94 2.11 -9.15
CA LEU A 209 5.45 3.00 -8.10
C LEU A 209 6.98 3.09 -8.10
N ALA A 210 7.67 2.40 -9.00
CA ALA A 210 9.11 2.43 -9.14
C ALA A 210 9.54 3.11 -10.42
N VAL A 211 10.70 3.77 -10.37
CA VAL A 211 11.33 4.41 -11.51
C VAL A 211 12.84 4.17 -11.48
N ASP A 212 13.38 3.71 -12.62
CA ASP A 212 14.81 3.65 -12.84
C ASP A 212 15.29 4.94 -13.49
N ILE A 213 16.24 5.63 -12.84
CA ILE A 213 16.73 6.95 -13.22
C ILE A 213 18.25 6.88 -13.43
N LEU A 214 18.74 7.48 -14.52
CA LEU A 214 20.16 7.70 -14.74
C LEU A 214 20.44 9.20 -15.04
N GLN A 215 21.68 9.59 -14.96
CA GLN A 215 22.11 10.90 -15.43
C GLN A 215 21.91 11.02 -16.95
N ARG A 216 21.37 12.13 -17.39
CA ARG A 216 21.32 12.46 -18.80
C ARG A 216 22.62 13.14 -19.21
N SER A 217 23.56 12.39 -19.74
CA SER A 217 24.82 12.90 -20.29
C SER A 217 24.84 12.71 -21.82
N GLY A 218 24.53 13.75 -22.59
CA GLY A 218 24.71 13.81 -24.04
C GLY A 218 24.35 12.52 -24.80
N PHE A 219 25.34 11.98 -25.54
CA PHE A 219 25.22 10.72 -26.30
C PHE A 219 25.82 9.51 -25.60
N GLU A 220 26.48 9.67 -24.44
CA GLU A 220 27.07 8.56 -23.70
C GLU A 220 26.06 7.94 -22.75
N PHE A 221 25.82 6.66 -22.92
CA PHE A 221 25.07 5.86 -21.96
C PHE A 221 25.91 5.73 -20.69
N MET A 222 25.55 6.46 -19.65
CA MET A 222 26.11 6.24 -18.34
C MET A 222 25.74 4.83 -17.88
N THR A 223 26.75 4.04 -17.47
CA THR A 223 26.46 2.72 -16.91
C THR A 223 25.79 2.90 -15.54
N GLN A 224 24.83 2.03 -15.23
CA GLN A 224 24.14 2.00 -13.95
C GLN A 224 25.12 2.11 -12.76
N ALA A 225 26.25 1.37 -12.82
CA ALA A 225 27.28 1.39 -11.76
C ALA A 225 27.96 2.76 -11.55
N ARG A 226 27.96 3.64 -12.55
CA ARG A 226 28.58 4.97 -12.43
C ARG A 226 27.60 6.03 -11.91
N PHE A 227 26.32 5.78 -11.93
CA PHE A 227 25.30 6.74 -11.51
C PHE A 227 25.49 7.17 -10.05
N GLN A 228 25.91 6.29 -9.16
CA GLN A 228 26.23 6.59 -7.76
C GLN A 228 27.27 7.71 -7.56
N ASN A 229 28.08 8.01 -8.56
CA ASN A 229 29.13 9.02 -8.49
C ASN A 229 28.71 10.36 -9.12
N THR A 230 27.43 10.54 -9.45
CA THR A 230 26.90 11.75 -10.09
C THR A 230 26.33 12.73 -9.07
N ARG A 231 26.25 14.00 -9.47
CA ARG A 231 25.58 15.02 -8.68
C ARG A 231 24.07 14.78 -8.59
N GLU A 232 23.49 14.20 -9.61
CA GLU A 232 22.07 13.81 -9.67
C GLU A 232 21.74 12.75 -8.61
N TYR A 233 22.60 11.74 -8.46
CA TYR A 233 22.43 10.73 -7.41
C TYR A 233 22.57 11.34 -6.01
N ALA A 234 23.57 12.18 -5.78
CA ALA A 234 23.75 12.87 -4.50
C ALA A 234 22.54 13.74 -4.16
N TRP A 235 22.02 14.47 -5.15
CA TRP A 235 20.80 15.28 -4.99
C TRP A 235 19.57 14.42 -4.63
N LEU A 236 19.41 13.28 -5.30
CA LEU A 236 18.31 12.35 -5.03
C LEU A 236 18.38 11.76 -3.61
N LEU A 237 19.56 11.40 -3.12
CA LEU A 237 19.74 10.92 -1.74
C LEU A 237 19.32 11.97 -0.70
N GLU A 238 19.66 13.23 -0.94
CA GLU A 238 19.35 14.33 -0.04
C GLU A 238 17.89 14.77 -0.11
N ASN A 239 17.28 14.75 -1.30
CA ASN A 239 16.01 15.43 -1.56
C ASN A 239 14.87 14.50 -1.95
N GLY A 240 15.14 13.25 -2.38
CA GLY A 240 14.12 12.34 -2.90
C GLY A 240 12.94 12.11 -1.95
N HIS A 241 13.22 12.07 -0.64
CA HIS A 241 12.21 11.89 0.41
C HIS A 241 11.16 13.01 0.42
N ARG A 242 11.53 14.26 0.08
CA ARG A 242 10.61 15.41 -0.02
C ARG A 242 9.52 15.21 -1.07
N PHE A 243 9.75 14.31 -2.02
CA PHE A 243 8.84 13.94 -3.10
C PHE A 243 8.29 12.51 -2.94
N GLY A 244 8.49 11.89 -1.79
CA GLY A 244 7.99 10.55 -1.51
C GLY A 244 8.80 9.40 -2.10
N PHE A 245 10.03 9.65 -2.60
CA PHE A 245 10.89 8.63 -3.19
C PHE A 245 12.02 8.22 -2.25
N ILE A 246 12.29 6.92 -2.21
CA ILE A 246 13.41 6.31 -1.47
C ILE A 246 14.33 5.55 -2.41
N LEU A 247 15.62 5.48 -2.05
CA LEU A 247 16.55 4.53 -2.65
C LEU A 247 16.18 3.12 -2.17
N ARG A 248 15.75 2.25 -3.08
CA ARG A 248 15.11 0.99 -2.71
C ARG A 248 16.08 -0.13 -2.32
N TYR A 249 17.24 -0.22 -2.98
CA TYR A 249 18.19 -1.32 -2.82
C TYR A 249 19.60 -0.84 -2.48
N PRO A 250 19.79 -0.28 -1.25
CA PRO A 250 21.09 0.23 -0.80
C PRO A 250 22.10 -0.91 -0.61
N ASN A 251 23.39 -0.59 -0.82
CA ASN A 251 24.46 -1.58 -0.89
C ASN A 251 24.68 -2.39 0.39
N GLU A 252 24.54 -1.73 1.54
CA GLU A 252 24.84 -2.28 2.88
C GLU A 252 23.85 -3.38 3.28
N TYR A 253 22.65 -3.34 2.72
CA TYR A 253 21.53 -4.20 3.11
C TYR A 253 21.20 -5.32 2.10
N ARG A 254 22.15 -5.65 1.20
CA ARG A 254 21.96 -6.72 0.19
C ARG A 254 21.59 -8.07 0.80
N HIS A 255 22.02 -8.34 2.02
CA HIS A 255 21.70 -9.56 2.75
C HIS A 255 20.24 -9.61 3.23
N ILE A 256 19.55 -8.46 3.32
CA ILE A 256 18.13 -8.34 3.70
C ILE A 256 17.24 -8.34 2.46
N HIS A 257 17.50 -7.46 1.48
CA HIS A 257 16.64 -7.35 0.30
C HIS A 257 16.99 -8.35 -0.81
N GLY A 258 18.20 -8.91 -0.81
CA GLY A 258 18.62 -9.99 -1.71
C GLY A 258 18.99 -9.58 -3.13
N TYR A 259 18.96 -8.28 -3.47
CA TYR A 259 19.37 -7.75 -4.77
C TYR A 259 20.79 -7.17 -4.71
N ILE A 260 21.37 -6.92 -5.88
CA ILE A 260 22.59 -6.11 -5.96
C ILE A 260 22.26 -4.67 -5.57
N TYR A 261 23.29 -3.84 -5.38
CA TYR A 261 23.12 -2.41 -5.22
C TYR A 261 22.56 -1.78 -6.50
N GLU A 262 21.48 -1.03 -6.37
CA GLU A 262 20.80 -0.42 -7.50
C GLU A 262 20.61 1.10 -7.29
N PRO A 263 21.64 1.93 -7.48
CA PRO A 263 21.57 3.39 -7.26
C PRO A 263 20.56 4.09 -8.18
N TRP A 264 20.15 3.42 -9.25
CA TRP A 264 19.17 3.93 -10.22
C TRP A 264 17.71 3.67 -9.83
N HIS A 265 17.43 2.72 -8.94
CA HIS A 265 16.07 2.27 -8.62
C HIS A 265 15.48 3.02 -7.44
N TRP A 266 14.49 3.85 -7.74
CA TRP A 266 13.79 4.70 -6.78
C TRP A 266 12.34 4.28 -6.66
N ARG A 267 11.86 4.12 -5.41
CA ARG A 267 10.51 3.70 -5.09
C ARG A 267 9.71 4.83 -4.44
N PHE A 268 8.54 5.12 -5.00
CA PHE A 268 7.56 6.02 -4.39
C PHE A 268 6.82 5.30 -3.25
N VAL A 269 6.83 5.88 -2.07
CA VAL A 269 6.16 5.38 -0.85
C VAL A 269 5.30 6.45 -0.18
N GLY A 270 5.07 7.58 -0.85
CA GLY A 270 4.40 8.76 -0.26
C GLY A 270 5.36 9.64 0.54
N VAL A 271 5.04 10.93 0.59
CA VAL A 271 5.91 11.95 1.21
C VAL A 271 6.11 11.69 2.70
N ASP A 272 5.03 11.39 3.42
CA ASP A 272 5.08 11.20 4.87
C ASP A 272 5.98 10.01 5.25
N VAL A 273 5.81 8.88 4.58
CA VAL A 273 6.62 7.67 4.80
C VAL A 273 8.08 7.90 4.42
N ALA A 274 8.34 8.45 3.24
CA ALA A 274 9.72 8.70 2.80
C ALA A 274 10.45 9.69 3.71
N THR A 275 9.76 10.74 4.18
CA THR A 275 10.29 11.73 5.11
C THR A 275 10.57 11.13 6.49
N ALA A 276 9.66 10.30 7.02
CA ALA A 276 9.87 9.60 8.28
C ALA A 276 11.05 8.62 8.20
N MET A 277 11.16 7.85 7.11
CA MET A 277 12.31 6.98 6.86
C MET A 277 13.63 7.75 6.87
N HIS A 278 13.66 8.91 6.19
CA HIS A 278 14.83 9.78 6.13
C HIS A 278 15.23 10.33 7.51
N HIS A 279 14.27 10.84 8.28
CA HIS A 279 14.52 11.42 9.61
C HIS A 279 14.95 10.36 10.64
N GLU A 280 14.42 9.13 10.57
CA GLU A 280 14.84 8.03 11.44
C GLU A 280 16.14 7.34 10.99
N GLY A 281 16.64 7.65 9.80
CA GLY A 281 17.77 6.93 9.21
C GLY A 281 17.46 5.48 8.84
N ILE A 282 16.18 5.15 8.63
CA ILE A 282 15.76 3.81 8.19
C ILE A 282 15.93 3.72 6.68
N ALA A 283 16.92 2.95 6.24
CA ALA A 283 17.26 2.82 4.83
C ALA A 283 16.39 1.81 4.07
N LEU A 284 15.74 0.88 4.75
CA LEU A 284 15.00 -0.22 4.12
C LEU A 284 13.49 -0.09 4.29
N LEU A 285 12.77 -0.24 3.18
CA LEU A 285 11.30 -0.34 3.22
C LEU A 285 10.83 -1.55 4.02
N GLU A 286 11.55 -2.67 3.98
CA GLU A 286 11.29 -3.86 4.79
C GLU A 286 11.23 -3.54 6.28
N GLU A 287 12.18 -2.75 6.77
CA GLU A 287 12.24 -2.35 8.17
C GLU A 287 11.09 -1.42 8.52
N PHE A 288 10.91 -0.37 7.73
CA PHE A 288 9.85 0.61 7.99
C PHE A 288 8.47 -0.02 7.90
N TYR A 289 8.24 -0.87 6.89
CA TYR A 289 6.99 -1.61 6.73
C TYR A 289 6.72 -2.53 7.94
N GLY A 290 7.72 -3.30 8.36
CA GLY A 290 7.59 -4.23 9.48
C GLY A 290 7.42 -3.54 10.84
N ARG A 291 7.84 -2.27 10.98
CA ARG A 291 7.64 -1.46 12.20
C ARG A 291 6.29 -0.74 12.22
N TYR A 292 5.84 -0.18 11.07
CA TYR A 292 4.81 0.86 11.05
C TYR A 292 3.66 0.60 10.07
N LEU A 293 3.86 -0.21 9.01
CA LEU A 293 2.90 -0.34 7.91
C LEU A 293 2.24 -1.71 7.79
N ASP A 294 2.70 -2.71 8.53
CA ASP A 294 2.11 -4.06 8.48
C ASP A 294 0.70 -4.04 9.09
N SER A 295 -0.29 -4.39 8.30
CA SER A 295 -1.71 -4.41 8.70
C SER A 295 -2.01 -5.25 9.96
N ARG A 296 -1.19 -6.27 10.22
CA ARG A 296 -1.28 -7.07 11.47
C ARG A 296 -0.99 -6.23 12.71
N ILE A 297 -0.17 -5.18 12.56
CA ILE A 297 0.16 -4.25 13.64
C ILE A 297 -1.02 -3.32 13.89
N PHE A 298 -1.63 -2.79 12.86
CA PHE A 298 -2.79 -1.88 12.98
C PHE A 298 -3.92 -2.52 13.78
N ASN A 299 -4.29 -3.75 13.42
CA ASN A 299 -5.32 -4.49 14.13
C ASN A 299 -5.00 -4.65 15.63
N ARG A 300 -3.74 -4.91 15.96
CA ARG A 300 -3.31 -5.06 17.36
C ARG A 300 -3.31 -3.73 18.10
N VAL A 301 -2.67 -2.69 17.52
CA VAL A 301 -2.62 -1.35 18.13
C VAL A 301 -4.02 -0.80 18.32
N LEU A 302 -4.89 -0.98 17.35
CA LEU A 302 -6.28 -0.56 17.44
C LEU A 302 -7.03 -1.29 18.57
N LYS A 303 -6.83 -2.61 18.69
CA LYS A 303 -7.39 -3.40 19.79
C LYS A 303 -6.92 -2.91 21.17
N ASP A 304 -5.65 -2.54 21.27
CA ASP A 304 -5.06 -2.02 22.49
C ASP A 304 -5.57 -0.60 22.82
N LEU A 305 -5.75 0.26 21.82
CA LEU A 305 -6.26 1.63 21.98
C LEU A 305 -7.76 1.69 22.28
N MET A 306 -8.56 0.84 21.66
CA MET A 306 -10.03 0.95 21.67
C MET A 306 -10.71 -0.04 22.64
N GLY A 307 -9.95 -0.97 23.23
CA GLY A 307 -10.51 -2.00 24.12
C GLY A 307 -11.47 -2.98 23.43
N LYS A 308 -12.35 -3.62 24.19
CA LYS A 308 -13.23 -4.70 23.69
C LYS A 308 -14.37 -4.27 22.75
N THR A 309 -14.46 -3.01 22.38
CA THR A 309 -15.56 -2.45 21.54
C THR A 309 -15.32 -2.65 20.03
N TYR A 310 -14.50 -3.60 19.67
CA TYR A 310 -13.94 -3.87 18.36
C TYR A 310 -14.91 -4.21 17.19
N PRO A 311 -16.08 -4.82 17.36
CA PRO A 311 -16.89 -5.25 16.22
C PRO A 311 -17.53 -4.13 15.40
N ARG A 312 -17.67 -2.91 15.97
CA ARG A 312 -18.34 -1.78 15.30
C ARG A 312 -17.42 -0.78 14.60
N ILE A 313 -16.08 -0.90 14.77
CA ILE A 313 -15.14 0.11 14.29
C ILE A 313 -14.59 -0.22 12.90
N PHE A 314 -14.65 -1.48 12.46
CA PHE A 314 -14.07 -1.95 11.20
C PHE A 314 -14.98 -1.87 9.98
N GLY A 315 -16.23 -1.53 10.12
CA GLY A 315 -17.16 -1.39 9.02
C GLY A 315 -17.55 0.07 8.81
N MET A 316 -17.56 0.52 7.58
CA MET A 316 -18.50 1.55 7.20
C MET A 316 -19.85 0.87 7.14
N ASP A 317 -20.81 1.34 7.93
CA ASP A 317 -22.18 0.86 7.82
C ASP A 317 -22.84 1.54 6.62
N VAL A 318 -23.42 0.76 5.76
CA VAL A 318 -24.21 1.27 4.64
C VAL A 318 -25.67 0.96 4.92
N PHE A 319 -26.46 1.98 4.95
CA PHE A 319 -27.90 1.88 5.14
C PHE A 319 -28.64 2.13 3.83
N TYR A 320 -29.64 1.35 3.57
CA TYR A 320 -30.59 1.56 2.49
C TYR A 320 -31.99 1.65 3.08
N ASP A 321 -32.67 2.78 2.89
CA ASP A 321 -33.98 3.09 3.48
C ASP A 321 -34.03 2.78 4.99
N GLY A 322 -32.96 3.15 5.72
CA GLY A 322 -32.83 2.97 7.18
C GLY A 322 -32.47 1.57 7.63
N GLN A 323 -32.32 0.59 6.72
CA GLN A 323 -31.88 -0.77 7.04
C GLN A 323 -30.39 -0.95 6.76
N ALA A 324 -29.65 -1.51 7.72
CA ALA A 324 -28.25 -1.80 7.56
C ALA A 324 -28.03 -2.94 6.54
N LEU A 325 -27.16 -2.71 5.56
CA LEU A 325 -26.76 -3.73 4.60
C LEU A 325 -25.62 -4.58 5.18
N SER A 326 -25.67 -5.87 4.90
CA SER A 326 -24.62 -6.83 5.31
C SER A 326 -23.73 -7.16 4.13
N PHE A 327 -22.43 -7.22 4.36
CA PHE A 327 -21.42 -7.51 3.33
C PHE A 327 -20.51 -8.65 3.77
N ASP A 328 -20.19 -9.54 2.85
CA ASP A 328 -19.17 -10.60 3.04
C ASP A 328 -17.74 -10.07 2.94
N VAL A 329 -17.53 -8.98 2.19
CA VAL A 329 -16.32 -8.16 2.20
C VAL A 329 -16.75 -6.76 2.64
N PRO A 330 -16.22 -6.23 3.76
CA PRO A 330 -16.69 -4.95 4.27
C PRO A 330 -16.39 -3.80 3.31
N PRO A 331 -17.27 -2.77 3.28
CA PRO A 331 -16.99 -1.49 2.64
C PRO A 331 -15.67 -0.90 3.11
N ARG A 332 -14.94 -0.25 2.23
CA ARG A 332 -13.66 0.40 2.55
C ARG A 332 -13.47 1.71 1.79
N ALA A 333 -12.52 2.52 2.24
CA ALA A 333 -12.08 3.67 1.48
C ALA A 333 -10.90 3.29 0.57
N ILE A 334 -10.96 3.67 -0.70
CA ILE A 334 -9.85 3.62 -1.66
C ILE A 334 -9.76 5.00 -2.31
N ASN A 335 -8.59 5.64 -2.28
CA ASN A 335 -8.37 6.99 -2.82
C ASN A 335 -9.47 7.99 -2.37
N ASN A 336 -9.76 7.99 -1.07
CA ASN A 336 -10.81 8.85 -0.47
C ASN A 336 -12.22 8.62 -1.06
N ARG A 337 -12.49 7.45 -1.62
CA ARG A 337 -13.82 7.02 -2.10
C ARG A 337 -14.26 5.77 -1.37
N ILE A 338 -15.50 5.78 -0.90
CA ILE A 338 -16.12 4.58 -0.33
C ILE A 338 -16.40 3.61 -1.46
N VAL A 339 -15.81 2.42 -1.37
CA VAL A 339 -16.11 1.31 -2.26
C VAL A 339 -16.81 0.19 -1.50
N VAL A 340 -17.75 -0.44 -2.15
CA VAL A 340 -18.63 -1.44 -1.57
C VAL A 340 -18.68 -2.68 -2.47
N PRO A 341 -18.90 -3.88 -1.91
CA PRO A 341 -19.21 -5.05 -2.71
C PRO A 341 -20.43 -4.77 -3.60
N LEU A 342 -20.15 -4.66 -4.89
CA LEU A 342 -21.08 -4.15 -5.89
C LEU A 342 -22.37 -4.96 -5.96
N ARG A 343 -22.26 -6.33 -5.89
CA ARG A 343 -23.40 -7.21 -5.95
C ARG A 343 -24.40 -6.94 -4.83
N ALA A 344 -23.92 -6.79 -3.60
CA ALA A 344 -24.78 -6.60 -2.44
C ALA A 344 -25.60 -5.28 -2.53
N ILE A 345 -24.99 -4.21 -3.05
CA ILE A 345 -25.70 -2.94 -3.25
C ILE A 345 -26.70 -3.05 -4.39
N PHE A 346 -26.31 -3.62 -5.53
CA PHE A 346 -27.21 -3.76 -6.67
C PHE A 346 -28.42 -4.63 -6.34
N GLU A 347 -28.21 -5.75 -5.64
CA GLU A 347 -29.32 -6.63 -5.19
C GLU A 347 -30.23 -5.92 -4.17
N ALA A 348 -29.67 -5.13 -3.25
CA ALA A 348 -30.44 -4.31 -2.33
C ALA A 348 -31.30 -3.24 -3.05
N LEU A 349 -30.80 -2.72 -4.18
CA LEU A 349 -31.52 -1.79 -5.05
C LEU A 349 -32.51 -2.49 -6.01
N GLY A 350 -32.69 -3.83 -5.88
CA GLY A 350 -33.62 -4.61 -6.68
C GLY A 350 -33.07 -5.02 -8.05
N ALA A 351 -31.78 -4.85 -8.32
CA ALA A 351 -31.19 -5.22 -9.60
C ALA A 351 -30.76 -6.68 -9.65
N THR A 352 -30.90 -7.28 -10.83
CA THR A 352 -30.27 -8.57 -11.17
C THR A 352 -28.85 -8.34 -11.59
N VAL A 353 -27.90 -9.09 -11.02
CA VAL A 353 -26.45 -8.93 -11.27
C VAL A 353 -25.88 -10.11 -12.02
N ARG A 354 -25.25 -9.86 -13.18
CA ARG A 354 -24.53 -10.84 -13.99
C ARG A 354 -23.04 -10.51 -14.06
N TRP A 355 -22.21 -11.54 -14.03
CA TRP A 355 -20.76 -11.42 -14.20
C TRP A 355 -20.30 -12.16 -15.45
N ASP A 356 -19.56 -11.47 -16.30
CA ASP A 356 -18.86 -12.07 -17.44
C ASP A 356 -17.35 -12.14 -17.12
N ALA A 357 -16.86 -13.35 -16.93
CA ALA A 357 -15.47 -13.61 -16.57
C ALA A 357 -14.50 -13.36 -17.75
N ALA A 358 -14.95 -13.49 -19.00
CA ALA A 358 -14.12 -13.32 -20.17
C ALA A 358 -13.79 -11.84 -20.42
N THR A 359 -14.76 -10.97 -20.18
CA THR A 359 -14.60 -9.51 -20.33
C THR A 359 -14.36 -8.80 -19.02
N GLN A 360 -14.39 -9.52 -17.89
CA GLN A 360 -14.33 -8.95 -16.53
C GLN A 360 -15.38 -7.84 -16.32
N THR A 361 -16.58 -8.07 -16.80
CA THR A 361 -17.66 -7.08 -16.80
C THR A 361 -18.82 -7.51 -15.90
N VAL A 362 -19.29 -6.56 -15.10
CA VAL A 362 -20.53 -6.67 -14.34
C VAL A 362 -21.64 -5.96 -15.08
N THR A 363 -22.78 -6.64 -15.25
CA THR A 363 -24.03 -6.02 -15.70
C THR A 363 -25.05 -6.13 -14.58
N ALA A 364 -25.60 -4.98 -14.14
CA ALA A 364 -26.70 -4.92 -13.19
C ALA A 364 -27.92 -4.30 -13.87
N SER A 365 -29.09 -4.89 -13.72
CA SER A 365 -30.30 -4.44 -14.39
C SER A 365 -31.53 -4.50 -13.48
N THR A 366 -32.36 -3.46 -13.53
CA THR A 366 -33.76 -3.43 -13.14
C THR A 366 -34.63 -3.28 -14.39
N ASP A 367 -35.95 -3.09 -14.24
CA ASP A 367 -36.84 -2.83 -15.38
C ASP A 367 -36.50 -1.52 -16.11
N ASP A 368 -35.97 -0.50 -15.41
CA ASP A 368 -35.75 0.84 -15.93
C ASP A 368 -34.25 1.21 -16.09
N THR A 369 -33.35 0.47 -15.47
CA THR A 369 -31.91 0.84 -15.41
C THR A 369 -31.02 -0.35 -15.71
N VAL A 370 -30.06 -0.13 -16.61
CA VAL A 370 -28.98 -1.09 -16.90
C VAL A 370 -27.63 -0.40 -16.68
N VAL A 371 -26.84 -0.95 -15.78
CA VAL A 371 -25.47 -0.52 -15.51
C VAL A 371 -24.48 -1.56 -16.00
N VAL A 372 -23.49 -1.14 -16.78
CA VAL A 372 -22.41 -2.03 -17.26
C VAL A 372 -21.07 -1.45 -16.79
N MET A 373 -20.32 -2.23 -16.04
CA MET A 373 -19.02 -1.83 -15.49
C MET A 373 -17.98 -2.93 -15.76
N THR A 374 -16.90 -2.55 -16.44
CA THR A 374 -15.72 -3.41 -16.60
C THR A 374 -14.69 -3.09 -15.52
N ILE A 375 -14.10 -4.12 -14.93
CA ILE A 375 -13.07 -3.96 -13.90
C ILE A 375 -11.89 -3.16 -14.44
N GLY A 376 -11.41 -2.19 -13.67
CA GLY A 376 -10.31 -1.31 -14.08
C GLY A 376 -10.69 -0.20 -15.07
N CYS A 377 -11.95 -0.13 -15.53
CA CYS A 377 -12.43 0.92 -16.44
C CYS A 377 -13.13 2.04 -15.67
N THR A 378 -12.77 3.30 -15.96
CA THR A 378 -13.38 4.50 -15.38
C THR A 378 -14.53 5.06 -16.20
N PHE A 379 -14.98 4.34 -17.24
CA PHE A 379 -16.07 4.72 -18.14
C PHE A 379 -17.17 3.64 -18.18
N PRO A 380 -17.84 3.36 -17.02
CA PRO A 380 -19.02 2.51 -17.05
C PRO A 380 -20.15 3.15 -17.85
N THR A 381 -21.19 2.36 -18.16
CA THR A 381 -22.38 2.89 -18.80
C THR A 381 -23.61 2.74 -17.92
N VAL A 382 -24.51 3.73 -17.97
CA VAL A 382 -25.85 3.69 -17.41
C VAL A 382 -26.84 3.88 -18.53
N ASN A 383 -27.69 2.90 -18.80
CA ASN A 383 -28.63 2.86 -19.92
C ASN A 383 -27.95 3.16 -21.28
N GLY A 384 -26.73 2.63 -21.45
CA GLY A 384 -25.93 2.83 -22.66
C GLY A 384 -25.21 4.17 -22.77
N GLN A 385 -25.44 5.09 -21.82
CA GLN A 385 -24.71 6.37 -21.76
C GLN A 385 -23.43 6.20 -20.92
N ILE A 386 -22.30 6.67 -21.44
CA ILE A 386 -21.01 6.64 -20.75
C ILE A 386 -21.04 7.62 -19.59
N VAL A 387 -20.65 7.15 -18.42
CA VAL A 387 -20.43 7.95 -17.19
C VAL A 387 -18.96 7.88 -16.83
N GLU A 388 -18.32 9.01 -16.65
CA GLU A 388 -16.93 9.05 -16.15
C GLU A 388 -16.93 8.96 -14.61
N ILE A 389 -16.15 8.03 -14.07
CA ILE A 389 -15.93 7.89 -12.64
C ILE A 389 -14.44 8.01 -12.31
N ASP A 390 -14.12 8.57 -11.18
CA ASP A 390 -12.75 8.83 -10.75
C ASP A 390 -12.02 7.61 -10.15
N LEU A 391 -12.78 6.56 -9.81
CA LEU A 391 -12.25 5.29 -9.30
C LEU A 391 -12.95 4.12 -10.00
N PRO A 392 -12.23 3.24 -10.72
CA PRO A 392 -12.84 2.09 -11.37
C PRO A 392 -13.29 1.01 -10.37
N GLY A 393 -14.11 0.06 -10.83
CA GLY A 393 -14.35 -1.15 -10.08
C GLY A 393 -13.07 -1.96 -9.88
N VAL A 394 -12.86 -2.48 -8.67
CA VAL A 394 -11.68 -3.27 -8.27
C VAL A 394 -12.09 -4.62 -7.69
N VAL A 395 -11.21 -5.62 -7.78
CA VAL A 395 -11.45 -6.93 -7.15
C VAL A 395 -10.67 -7.03 -5.85
N VAL A 396 -11.36 -7.26 -4.75
CA VAL A 396 -10.78 -7.45 -3.41
C VAL A 396 -11.35 -8.72 -2.80
N ASN A 397 -10.48 -9.63 -2.39
CA ASN A 397 -10.87 -10.92 -1.78
C ASN A 397 -11.91 -11.68 -2.63
N GLY A 398 -11.76 -11.67 -3.96
CA GLY A 398 -12.68 -12.33 -4.88
C GLY A 398 -14.03 -11.65 -5.06
N ARG A 399 -14.21 -10.44 -4.55
CA ARG A 399 -15.41 -9.60 -4.74
C ARG A 399 -15.09 -8.36 -5.54
N THR A 400 -15.97 -7.99 -6.45
CA THR A 400 -15.91 -6.71 -7.14
C THR A 400 -16.45 -5.62 -6.23
N LEU A 401 -15.62 -4.64 -5.92
CA LEU A 401 -16.01 -3.42 -5.22
C LEU A 401 -16.09 -2.26 -6.22
N ALA A 402 -17.03 -1.37 -6.02
CA ALA A 402 -17.22 -0.17 -6.85
C ALA A 402 -17.51 1.05 -5.97
N PRO A 403 -17.27 2.29 -6.46
CA PRO A 403 -17.60 3.50 -5.73
C PRO A 403 -19.07 3.55 -5.37
N LEU A 404 -19.37 3.63 -4.07
CA LEU A 404 -20.75 3.59 -3.54
C LEU A 404 -21.63 4.66 -4.18
N ARG A 405 -21.09 5.88 -4.33
CA ARG A 405 -21.86 7.00 -4.91
C ARG A 405 -22.28 6.71 -6.35
N PHE A 406 -21.35 6.24 -7.19
CA PHE A 406 -21.69 5.87 -8.56
C PHE A 406 -22.78 4.79 -8.61
N VAL A 407 -22.63 3.73 -7.79
CA VAL A 407 -23.60 2.63 -7.75
C VAL A 407 -24.98 3.12 -7.32
N ALA A 408 -25.07 3.98 -6.32
CA ALA A 408 -26.32 4.52 -5.81
C ALA A 408 -26.97 5.49 -6.83
N GLU A 409 -26.22 6.46 -7.33
CA GLU A 409 -26.71 7.48 -8.27
C GLU A 409 -27.19 6.88 -9.60
N ALA A 410 -26.54 5.80 -10.06
CA ALA A 410 -26.96 5.07 -11.27
C ALA A 410 -28.38 4.51 -11.17
N PHE A 411 -28.87 4.26 -9.94
CA PHE A 411 -30.24 3.80 -9.65
C PHE A 411 -31.11 4.89 -8.99
N GLY A 412 -30.77 6.17 -9.22
CA GLY A 412 -31.57 7.29 -8.74
C GLY A 412 -31.60 7.43 -7.22
N ARG A 413 -30.51 7.06 -6.54
CA ARG A 413 -30.37 7.21 -5.09
C ARG A 413 -29.32 8.28 -4.76
N THR A 414 -29.56 9.02 -3.69
CA THR A 414 -28.55 9.91 -3.10
C THR A 414 -27.75 9.18 -2.04
N VAL A 415 -26.49 9.59 -1.84
CA VAL A 415 -25.64 9.09 -0.78
C VAL A 415 -25.29 10.22 0.17
N ASP A 416 -25.75 10.11 1.40
CA ASP A 416 -25.31 10.94 2.52
C ASP A 416 -24.24 10.23 3.33
N TRP A 417 -23.19 10.96 3.73
CA TRP A 417 -22.06 10.42 4.46
C TRP A 417 -21.87 11.14 5.80
N ASP A 418 -22.06 10.42 6.88
CA ASP A 418 -21.68 10.86 8.22
C ASP A 418 -20.26 10.38 8.55
N ALA A 419 -19.30 11.30 8.50
CA ALA A 419 -17.90 11.00 8.78
C ALA A 419 -17.66 10.63 10.25
N HIS A 420 -18.48 11.13 11.19
CA HIS A 420 -18.33 10.85 12.62
C HIS A 420 -18.88 9.47 12.96
N ALA A 421 -20.05 9.15 12.46
CA ALA A 421 -20.68 7.83 12.62
C ALA A 421 -20.07 6.77 11.66
N ARG A 422 -19.36 7.20 10.62
CA ARG A 422 -18.86 6.37 9.52
C ARG A 422 -19.98 5.58 8.84
N THR A 423 -21.08 6.24 8.61
CA THR A 423 -22.24 5.65 7.96
C THR A 423 -22.54 6.31 6.63
N ALA A 424 -22.83 5.50 5.63
CA ALA A 424 -23.37 5.96 4.37
C ALA A 424 -24.85 5.58 4.31
N SER A 425 -25.71 6.55 4.06
CA SER A 425 -27.15 6.33 3.92
C SER A 425 -27.57 6.55 2.48
N LEU A 426 -28.22 5.56 1.89
CA LEU A 426 -28.82 5.64 0.58
C LEU A 426 -30.30 5.90 0.74
N ALA A 427 -30.79 6.97 0.09
CA ALA A 427 -32.20 7.37 0.10
C ALA A 427 -32.72 7.61 -1.32
N ALA A 428 -34.01 7.59 -1.50
CA ALA A 428 -34.63 8.04 -2.75
C ALA A 428 -34.29 9.50 -3.03
N SER A 429 -33.98 9.83 -4.29
CA SER A 429 -33.67 11.18 -4.74
C SER A 429 -34.89 12.07 -4.69
#